data_42d88b39f74ebd29a2bf5436b2f2123f
#
_entry.id   42d88b39f74ebd29a2bf5436b2f2123f
#
_cell.length_a   1.000
_cell.length_b   1.000
_cell.length_c   1.000
_cell.angle_alpha   90.00
_cell.angle_beta   90.00
_cell.angle_gamma   90.00
#
_symmetry.space_group_name_H-M   'P 1'
#
loop_
_entity.id
_entity.type
_entity.pdbx_description
1 polymer ?
#
loop_
_entity_poly.entity_id
_entity_poly.type
_entity_poly.pdbx_seq_one_letter_code
_entity_poly.pdbx_strand_id
1 'polypeptide(L)'
;MRKIVFEIAELELIAIYERPTRIETIQYIWEAMKIIPIEKDEDLALIKLMISAVYKLAFISNEIFQKLNVSSYLQDQEDDFHEA
;
A
#
# COMPACT_ATOMS: atom_id res chain seq x y z
N MET A 1 12.85 7.72 -19.49
CA MET A 1 12.70 7.47 -18.06
C MET A 1 11.32 6.89 -17.78
N ARG A 2 11.26 5.88 -16.98
CA ARG A 2 10.00 5.27 -16.65
C ARG A 2 9.30 5.95 -15.52
N LYS A 3 8.00 6.06 -15.64
CA LYS A 3 7.17 6.61 -14.60
C LYS A 3 6.56 5.46 -13.79
N ILE A 4 6.69 5.54 -12.48
CA ILE A 4 6.08 4.55 -11.59
C ILE A 4 4.62 4.93 -11.41
N VAL A 5 3.72 3.99 -11.72
CA VAL A 5 2.28 4.22 -11.62
C VAL A 5 1.70 3.23 -10.64
N PHE A 6 0.93 3.74 -9.67
CA PHE A 6 0.27 2.91 -8.68
C PHE A 6 -1.18 2.65 -9.08
N GLU A 7 -1.60 1.41 -8.92
CA GLU A 7 -3.00 1.07 -9.08
C GLU A 7 -3.77 1.42 -7.82
N ILE A 8 -5.07 1.60 -7.96
CA ILE A 8 -5.90 1.99 -6.82
C ILE A 8 -5.79 0.96 -5.70
N ALA A 9 -5.79 -0.32 -6.03
CA ALA A 9 -5.65 -1.35 -5.01
C ALA A 9 -4.34 -1.23 -4.25
N GLU A 10 -3.27 -0.85 -4.94
CA GLU A 10 -1.99 -0.64 -4.29
C GLU A 10 -2.02 0.56 -3.37
N LEU A 11 -2.66 1.64 -3.80
CA LEU A 11 -2.76 2.84 -2.98
C LEU A 11 -3.59 2.59 -1.73
N GLU A 12 -4.66 1.84 -1.86
CA GLU A 12 -5.48 1.49 -0.70
C GLU A 12 -4.69 0.63 0.28
N LEU A 13 -3.93 -0.32 -0.23
CA LEU A 13 -3.09 -1.14 0.63
C LEU A 13 -2.04 -0.31 1.35
N ILE A 14 -1.39 0.58 0.63
CA ILE A 14 -0.37 1.43 1.22
C ILE A 14 -0.99 2.31 2.31
N ALA A 15 -2.22 2.80 2.08
CA ALA A 15 -2.89 3.63 3.07
C ALA A 15 -3.11 2.90 4.39
N ILE A 16 -3.41 1.60 4.31
CA ILE A 16 -3.62 0.80 5.51
C ILE A 16 -2.33 0.68 6.32
N TYR A 17 -1.20 0.57 5.64
CA TYR A 17 0.09 0.34 6.30
C TYR A 17 0.97 1.58 6.38
N GLU A 18 0.44 2.73 6.03
CA GLU A 18 1.24 3.94 5.93
C GLU A 18 1.90 4.30 7.26
N ARG A 19 3.19 4.63 7.18
CA ARG A 19 3.95 5.17 8.30
C ARG A 19 4.48 6.54 7.90
N PRO A 20 5.04 7.30 8.84
CA PRO A 20 5.48 8.66 8.53
C PRO A 20 6.51 8.75 7.41
N THR A 21 7.33 7.72 7.23
CA THR A 21 8.34 7.75 6.18
C THR A 21 8.12 6.61 5.20
N ARG A 22 8.69 6.80 3.99
CA ARG A 22 8.60 5.79 2.94
C ARG A 22 9.25 4.48 3.38
N ILE A 23 10.43 4.59 3.97
CA ILE A 23 11.17 3.39 4.39
C ILE A 23 10.42 2.63 5.47
N GLU A 24 9.85 3.34 6.43
CA GLU A 24 9.08 2.69 7.49
C GLU A 24 7.84 2.01 6.92
N THR A 25 7.21 2.62 5.94
CA THR A 25 6.04 2.03 5.28
C THR A 25 6.43 0.73 4.59
N ILE A 26 7.56 0.74 3.87
CA ILE A 26 8.05 -0.46 3.22
C ILE A 26 8.31 -1.56 4.24
N GLN A 27 8.97 -1.22 5.32
CA GLN A 27 9.29 -2.19 6.36
C GLN A 27 8.03 -2.77 7.00
N TYR A 28 7.04 -1.92 7.23
CA TYR A 28 5.81 -2.35 7.87
C TYR A 28 5.06 -3.34 6.97
N ILE A 29 4.97 -3.04 5.68
CA ILE A 29 4.32 -3.95 4.74
C ILE A 29 5.09 -5.26 4.67
N TRP A 30 6.41 -5.19 4.64
CA TRP A 30 7.26 -6.37 4.58
C TRP A 30 7.04 -7.27 5.80
N GLU A 31 6.98 -6.67 6.99
CA GLU A 31 6.72 -7.44 8.20
C GLU A 31 5.34 -8.09 8.17
N ALA A 32 4.35 -7.36 7.65
CA ALA A 32 3.01 -7.91 7.56
C ALA A 32 2.96 -9.11 6.63
N MET A 33 3.72 -9.08 5.54
CA MET A 33 3.75 -10.20 4.60
C MET A 33 4.24 -11.48 5.26
N LYS A 34 5.16 -11.35 6.20
CA LYS A 34 5.76 -12.53 6.82
C LYS A 34 4.78 -13.36 7.63
N ILE A 35 3.71 -12.73 8.12
CA ILE A 35 2.78 -13.41 9.00
C ILE A 35 1.50 -13.83 8.28
N ILE A 36 1.39 -13.58 6.99
CA ILE A 36 0.23 -14.00 6.23
C ILE A 36 0.40 -15.47 5.84
N PRO A 37 -0.48 -16.36 6.28
CA PRO A 37 -0.39 -17.76 5.86
C PRO A 37 -0.85 -17.89 4.41
N ILE A 38 -0.12 -18.66 3.63
CA ILE A 38 -0.49 -18.88 2.23
C ILE A 38 -1.27 -20.18 2.16
N GLU A 39 -2.59 -20.08 2.33
CA GLU A 39 -3.46 -21.24 2.32
C GLU A 39 -4.48 -21.19 1.21
N LYS A 40 -4.82 -19.98 0.75
CA LYS A 40 -5.85 -19.79 -0.27
C LYS A 40 -5.30 -18.94 -1.39
N ASP A 41 -5.98 -18.97 -2.53
CA ASP A 41 -5.61 -18.12 -3.65
C ASP A 41 -5.67 -16.65 -3.26
N GLU A 42 -6.60 -16.28 -2.39
CA GLU A 42 -6.72 -14.90 -1.93
C GLU A 42 -5.48 -14.46 -1.17
N ASP A 43 -4.91 -15.34 -0.38
CA ASP A 43 -3.69 -15.01 0.36
C ASP A 43 -2.54 -14.74 -0.61
N LEU A 44 -2.42 -15.57 -1.63
CA LEU A 44 -1.37 -15.39 -2.61
C LEU A 44 -1.56 -14.10 -3.39
N ALA A 45 -2.80 -13.78 -3.75
CA ALA A 45 -3.08 -12.53 -4.45
C ALA A 45 -2.73 -11.32 -3.60
N LEU A 46 -3.04 -11.38 -2.30
CA LEU A 46 -2.70 -10.29 -1.39
C LEU A 46 -1.20 -10.11 -1.30
N ILE A 47 -0.45 -11.20 -1.16
CA ILE A 47 1.00 -11.11 -1.06
C ILE A 47 1.59 -10.53 -2.35
N LYS A 48 1.07 -10.93 -3.50
CA LYS A 48 1.54 -10.36 -4.76
C LYS A 48 1.30 -8.86 -4.82
N LEU A 49 0.14 -8.42 -4.33
CA LEU A 49 -0.17 -7.00 -4.29
C LEU A 49 0.80 -6.26 -3.37
N MET A 50 1.09 -6.85 -2.22
CA MET A 50 2.01 -6.25 -1.26
C MET A 50 3.42 -6.15 -1.83
N ILE A 51 3.87 -7.20 -2.53
CA ILE A 51 5.17 -7.17 -3.17
C ILE A 51 5.24 -6.07 -4.21
N SER A 52 4.20 -5.95 -5.03
CA SER A 52 4.14 -4.90 -6.04
C SER A 52 4.20 -3.51 -5.41
N ALA A 53 3.46 -3.30 -4.33
CA ALA A 53 3.45 -2.02 -3.63
C ALA A 53 4.82 -1.70 -3.06
N VAL A 54 5.46 -2.67 -2.41
CA VAL A 54 6.78 -2.46 -1.84
C VAL A 54 7.79 -2.15 -2.93
N TYR A 55 7.73 -2.89 -4.03
CA TYR A 55 8.64 -2.69 -5.14
C TYR A 55 8.53 -1.26 -5.66
N LYS A 56 7.31 -0.79 -5.87
CA LYS A 56 7.10 0.55 -6.39
C LYS A 56 7.51 1.62 -5.38
N LEU A 57 7.21 1.40 -4.10
CA LEU A 57 7.63 2.34 -3.06
C LEU A 57 9.15 2.45 -3.01
N ALA A 58 9.86 1.36 -3.28
CA ALA A 58 11.32 1.38 -3.23
C ALA A 58 11.91 2.23 -4.34
N PHE A 59 11.18 2.43 -5.42
CA PHE A 59 11.70 3.12 -6.59
C PHE A 59 11.26 4.58 -6.69
N ILE A 60 10.38 5.04 -5.81
CA ILE A 60 10.01 6.45 -5.80
C ILE A 60 10.83 7.18 -4.74
N SER A 61 10.86 8.51 -4.86
CA SER A 61 11.56 9.33 -3.88
C SER A 61 10.66 9.60 -2.67
N ASN A 62 11.27 10.11 -1.61
CA ASN A 62 10.52 10.51 -0.43
C ASN A 62 9.52 11.63 -0.78
N GLU A 63 9.91 12.52 -1.67
CA GLU A 63 9.01 13.59 -2.10
C GLU A 63 7.77 13.04 -2.77
N ILE A 64 7.98 12.08 -3.67
CA ILE A 64 6.84 11.47 -4.37
C ILE A 64 5.96 10.73 -3.38
N PHE A 65 6.57 10.03 -2.43
CA PHE A 65 5.81 9.33 -1.40
C PHE A 65 4.89 10.29 -0.65
N GLN A 66 5.40 11.46 -0.27
CA GLN A 66 4.59 12.42 0.46
C GLN A 66 3.42 12.94 -0.39
N LYS A 67 3.60 13.00 -1.70
CA LYS A 67 2.58 13.51 -2.59
C LYS A 67 1.52 12.49 -2.94
N LEU A 68 1.72 11.22 -2.62
CA LEU A 68 0.74 10.19 -2.94
C LEU A 68 -0.58 10.39 -2.20
N ASN A 69 -0.53 10.99 -1.00
CA ASN A 69 -1.72 11.30 -0.23
C ASN A 69 -2.63 10.07 -0.08
N VAL A 70 -2.02 8.94 0.28
CA VAL A 70 -2.74 7.68 0.31
C VAL A 70 -3.85 7.65 1.35
N SER A 71 -3.73 8.44 2.41
CA SER A 71 -4.73 8.44 3.46
C SER A 71 -6.11 8.86 2.95
N SER A 72 -6.16 9.61 1.83
CA SER A 72 -7.44 10.03 1.28
C SER A 72 -8.27 8.83 0.83
N TYR A 73 -7.65 7.73 0.50
CA TYR A 73 -8.38 6.53 0.07
C TYR A 73 -9.10 5.89 1.24
N LEU A 74 -8.51 5.94 2.41
CA LEU A 74 -9.19 5.45 3.61
C LEU A 74 -10.34 6.39 4.00
N GLN A 75 -10.13 7.68 3.87
CA GLN A 75 -11.19 8.65 4.19
C GLN A 75 -12.40 8.47 3.31
N ASP A 76 -12.17 8.21 2.03
CA ASP A 76 -13.28 7.97 1.11
C ASP A 76 -14.10 6.78 1.56
N GLN A 77 -13.45 5.72 2.01
CA GLN A 77 -14.13 4.54 2.49
C GLN A 77 -14.93 4.84 3.76
N GLU A 78 -14.36 5.64 4.63
CA GLU A 78 -15.05 6.03 5.86
C GLU A 78 -16.30 6.85 5.56
N ASP A 79 -16.19 7.75 4.61
CA ASP A 79 -17.32 8.57 4.24
C ASP A 79 -18.46 7.72 3.72
N ASP A 80 -18.18 6.76 2.88
CA ASP A 80 -19.19 5.84 2.38
C ASP A 80 -19.85 5.10 3.52
N PHE A 81 -19.06 4.68 4.48
CA PHE A 81 -19.56 3.93 5.61
C PHE A 81 -20.50 4.79 6.46
N HIS A 82 -20.13 6.04 6.67
CA HIS A 82 -20.91 6.92 7.53
C HIS A 82 -22.27 7.24 6.94
N GLU A 83 -22.36 7.30 5.64
CA GLU A 83 -23.62 7.61 5.01
C GLU A 83 -24.57 6.43 4.98
N ALA A 84 -24.02 5.26 5.14
CA ALA A 84 -24.87 4.09 5.24
C ALA A 84 -25.58 4.05 6.56
#